data_6b228e4990dd189c10c0306f76af8bb7
#
_entry.id   6b228e4990dd189c10c0306f76af8bb7
#
_cell.length_a   1.000
_cell.length_b   1.000
_cell.length_c   1.000
_cell.angle_alpha   90.00
_cell.angle_beta   90.00
_cell.angle_gamma   90.00
#
_symmetry.space_group_name_H-M   'P 1'
#
loop_
_entity.id
_entity.type
_entity.pdbx_description
1 polymer ?
#
loop_
_entity_poly.entity_id
_entity_poly.type
_entity_poly.pdbx_seq_one_letter_code
_entity_poly.pdbx_strand_id
1 'polypeptide(L)'
;MGLNIQYVPHLAASLDPVADFLQTSIEGADLFQREYVIVPTAGVKAWLMPELARRFGARPGFSDGVVANIEVGYVGMLNRFIAPERVATDDPWSIDRMTARLLTIFSQNPNHVYYQDLIERCGGPLRAARRMADRFDRYAVRRPGMIVAWENGSPILTAESSTEVLDNEYVMRALSNEQMPQFDLWRELRAAIDQPSWP
;
A
#
# COMPACT_ATOMS: atom_id res chain seq x y z
N MET A 1 3.27 8.89 -24.38
CA MET A 1 2.30 8.49 -23.33
C MET A 1 1.83 9.74 -22.63
N GLY A 2 0.51 9.93 -22.46
CA GLY A 2 -0.08 11.08 -21.79
C GLY A 2 -1.00 10.62 -20.66
N LEU A 3 -1.13 11.45 -19.62
CA LEU A 3 -2.13 11.28 -18.57
C LEU A 3 -3.47 11.83 -19.06
N ASN A 4 -4.52 11.00 -19.03
CA ASN A 4 -5.88 11.43 -19.32
C ASN A 4 -6.67 11.45 -17.99
N ILE A 5 -7.21 12.60 -17.62
CA ILE A 5 -7.98 12.78 -16.38
C ILE A 5 -9.43 13.06 -16.77
N GLN A 6 -10.35 12.24 -16.27
CA GLN A 6 -11.78 12.41 -16.46
C GLN A 6 -12.48 12.60 -15.11
N TYR A 7 -13.26 13.66 -15.00
CA TYR A 7 -14.10 13.93 -13.83
C TYR A 7 -15.51 13.40 -14.06
N VAL A 8 -15.98 12.55 -13.16
CA VAL A 8 -17.31 11.95 -13.23
C VAL A 8 -18.11 12.28 -11.97
N PRO A 9 -19.42 12.50 -12.07
CA PRO A 9 -20.24 12.95 -10.94
C PRO A 9 -20.45 11.83 -9.87
N HIS A 10 -20.35 10.58 -10.26
CA HIS A 10 -20.49 9.41 -9.38
C HIS A 10 -19.82 8.18 -9.99
N LEU A 11 -19.58 7.16 -9.18
CA LEU A 11 -18.83 5.97 -9.58
C LEU A 11 -19.43 5.27 -10.81
N ALA A 12 -20.74 5.14 -10.90
CA ALA A 12 -21.37 4.46 -12.04
C ALA A 12 -21.13 5.19 -13.38
N ALA A 13 -20.95 6.50 -13.37
CA ALA A 13 -20.63 7.27 -14.56
C ALA A 13 -19.17 7.05 -15.05
N SER A 14 -18.31 6.42 -14.26
CA SER A 14 -16.95 6.05 -14.71
C SER A 14 -16.94 4.78 -15.57
N LEU A 15 -18.02 4.02 -15.59
CA LEU A 15 -18.05 2.73 -16.28
C LEU A 15 -17.83 2.87 -17.78
N ASP A 16 -18.51 3.82 -18.42
CA ASP A 16 -18.44 4.02 -19.86
C ASP A 16 -17.03 4.45 -20.30
N PRO A 17 -16.43 5.50 -19.68
CA PRO A 17 -15.06 5.88 -20.01
C PRO A 17 -14.02 4.76 -19.79
N VAL A 18 -14.19 3.96 -18.72
CA VAL A 18 -13.30 2.83 -18.45
C VAL A 18 -13.50 1.72 -19.49
N ALA A 19 -14.72 1.39 -19.83
CA ALA A 19 -15.02 0.38 -20.83
C ALA A 19 -14.50 0.79 -22.22
N ASP A 20 -14.72 2.04 -22.62
CA ASP A 20 -14.26 2.58 -23.90
C ASP A 20 -12.71 2.56 -23.97
N PHE A 21 -12.05 2.94 -22.89
CA PHE A 21 -10.58 2.88 -22.80
C PHE A 21 -10.06 1.44 -22.96
N LEU A 22 -10.65 0.47 -22.25
CA LEU A 22 -10.25 -0.93 -22.30
C LEU A 22 -10.57 -1.61 -23.65
N GLN A 23 -11.54 -1.10 -24.40
CA GLN A 23 -11.86 -1.59 -25.74
C GLN A 23 -11.05 -0.93 -26.85
N THR A 24 -10.33 0.17 -26.53
CA THR A 24 -9.51 0.86 -27.51
C THR A 24 -8.23 0.06 -27.77
N SER A 25 -8.13 -0.50 -28.96
CA SER A 25 -6.90 -1.18 -29.39
C SER A 25 -5.75 -0.19 -29.49
N ILE A 26 -4.66 -0.46 -28.78
CA ILE A 26 -3.41 0.27 -28.95
C ILE A 26 -2.70 -0.36 -30.15
N GLU A 27 -2.44 0.44 -31.18
CA GLU A 27 -1.74 -0.01 -32.39
C GLU A 27 -0.37 -0.58 -32.00
N GLY A 28 -0.09 -1.83 -32.41
CA GLY A 28 1.15 -2.54 -32.06
C GLY A 28 1.19 -3.17 -30.67
N ALA A 29 0.10 -3.13 -29.90
CA ALA A 29 0.05 -3.84 -28.61
C ALA A 29 -0.11 -5.36 -28.82
N ASP A 30 0.52 -6.13 -27.92
CA ASP A 30 0.31 -7.58 -27.85
C ASP A 30 -1.14 -7.86 -27.40
N LEU A 31 -1.86 -8.66 -28.15
CA LEU A 31 -3.23 -9.10 -27.84
C LEU A 31 -3.34 -9.81 -26.49
N PHE A 32 -2.23 -10.34 -25.97
CA PHE A 32 -2.15 -11.01 -24.68
C PHE A 32 -1.59 -10.10 -23.57
N GLN A 33 -1.28 -8.85 -23.87
CA GLN A 33 -0.86 -7.89 -22.85
C GLN A 33 -2.02 -7.64 -21.90
N ARG A 34 -1.73 -7.80 -20.58
CA ARG A 34 -2.73 -7.56 -19.55
C ARG A 34 -2.99 -6.09 -19.36
N GLU A 35 -4.26 -5.74 -19.28
CA GLU A 35 -4.70 -4.42 -18.87
C GLU A 35 -4.82 -4.37 -17.33
N TYR A 36 -4.41 -3.25 -16.75
CA TYR A 36 -4.43 -3.07 -15.30
C TYR A 36 -5.42 -1.99 -14.91
N VAL A 37 -6.34 -2.33 -14.02
CA VAL A 37 -7.31 -1.39 -13.45
C VAL A 37 -7.09 -1.29 -11.95
N ILE A 38 -6.79 -0.10 -11.45
CA ILE A 38 -6.60 0.13 -10.03
C ILE A 38 -7.88 0.74 -9.43
N VAL A 39 -8.37 0.11 -8.38
CA VAL A 39 -9.59 0.52 -7.68
C VAL A 39 -9.32 0.79 -6.20
N PRO A 40 -10.08 1.71 -5.57
CA PRO A 40 -9.84 2.08 -4.18
C PRO A 40 -10.23 1.02 -3.15
N THR A 41 -11.22 0.17 -3.45
CA THR A 41 -11.76 -0.80 -2.49
C THR A 41 -12.21 -2.11 -3.12
N ALA A 42 -12.32 -3.16 -2.31
CA ALA A 42 -12.87 -4.46 -2.73
C ALA A 42 -14.33 -4.35 -3.20
N GLY A 43 -15.13 -3.46 -2.61
CA GLY A 43 -16.51 -3.20 -3.05
C GLY A 43 -16.56 -2.66 -4.47
N VAL A 44 -15.67 -1.71 -4.82
CA VAL A 44 -15.58 -1.19 -6.20
C VAL A 44 -15.14 -2.28 -7.16
N LYS A 45 -14.18 -3.12 -6.80
CA LYS A 45 -13.78 -4.27 -7.62
C LYS A 45 -14.95 -5.22 -7.86
N ALA A 46 -15.67 -5.60 -6.80
CA ALA A 46 -16.79 -6.53 -6.89
C ALA A 46 -17.95 -5.98 -7.74
N TRP A 47 -18.15 -4.66 -7.74
CA TRP A 47 -19.13 -3.98 -8.59
C TRP A 47 -18.63 -3.87 -10.04
N LEU A 48 -17.37 -3.45 -10.25
CA LEU A 48 -16.84 -3.13 -11.57
C LEU A 48 -16.79 -4.34 -12.50
N MET A 49 -16.33 -5.49 -12.01
CA MET A 49 -16.13 -6.69 -12.84
C MET A 49 -17.42 -7.18 -13.52
N PRO A 50 -18.56 -7.35 -12.82
CA PRO A 50 -19.82 -7.71 -13.46
C PRO A 50 -20.34 -6.64 -14.43
N GLU A 51 -20.14 -5.36 -14.10
CA GLU A 51 -20.60 -4.26 -14.97
C GLU A 51 -19.79 -4.21 -16.28
N LEU A 52 -18.46 -4.40 -16.21
CA LEU A 52 -17.63 -4.53 -17.42
C LEU A 52 -18.03 -5.77 -18.23
N ALA A 53 -18.31 -6.91 -17.58
CA ALA A 53 -18.75 -8.11 -18.28
C ALA A 53 -20.08 -7.90 -19.03
N ARG A 54 -21.00 -7.12 -18.47
CA ARG A 54 -22.24 -6.75 -19.19
C ARG A 54 -22.00 -5.82 -20.38
N ARG A 55 -20.93 -5.01 -20.32
CA ARG A 55 -20.53 -4.09 -21.40
C ARG A 55 -19.80 -4.77 -22.55
N PHE A 56 -18.92 -5.74 -22.21
CA PHE A 56 -18.04 -6.38 -23.17
C PHE A 56 -18.73 -7.56 -23.87
N GLY A 57 -18.82 -7.50 -25.17
CA GLY A 57 -19.25 -8.60 -26.02
C GLY A 57 -20.74 -8.99 -25.92
N ALA A 58 -21.52 -8.34 -25.07
CA ALA A 58 -22.94 -8.63 -24.96
C ALA A 58 -23.65 -8.23 -26.24
N ARG A 59 -24.30 -9.20 -26.89
CA ARG A 59 -25.25 -8.89 -27.93
C ARG A 59 -26.50 -8.24 -27.30
N PRO A 60 -27.19 -7.34 -27.98
CA PRO A 60 -28.44 -6.80 -27.47
C PRO A 60 -29.37 -7.91 -26.98
N GLY A 61 -29.71 -7.91 -25.70
CA GLY A 61 -30.57 -8.93 -25.07
C GLY A 61 -29.84 -10.15 -24.47
N PHE A 62 -28.51 -10.24 -24.54
CA PHE A 62 -27.71 -11.28 -23.91
C PHE A 62 -26.78 -10.67 -22.87
N SER A 63 -26.48 -11.39 -21.78
CA SER A 63 -25.54 -11.02 -20.73
C SER A 63 -24.36 -12.00 -20.71
N ASP A 64 -23.83 -12.31 -21.89
CA ASP A 64 -22.77 -13.30 -22.12
C ASP A 64 -21.38 -12.66 -22.29
N GLY A 65 -21.24 -11.39 -21.95
CA GLY A 65 -19.96 -10.68 -22.01
C GLY A 65 -18.92 -11.26 -21.07
N VAL A 66 -17.69 -11.33 -21.54
CA VAL A 66 -16.53 -11.85 -20.81
C VAL A 66 -15.54 -10.73 -20.58
N VAL A 67 -15.11 -10.58 -19.34
CA VAL A 67 -13.94 -9.75 -18.97
C VAL A 67 -12.74 -10.67 -18.92
N ALA A 68 -11.87 -10.57 -19.90
CA ALA A 68 -10.64 -11.35 -19.98
C ALA A 68 -9.43 -10.41 -20.05
N ASN A 69 -8.29 -10.92 -19.61
CA ASN A 69 -7.01 -10.22 -19.69
C ASN A 69 -6.92 -8.89 -18.93
N ILE A 70 -7.83 -8.67 -17.97
CA ILE A 70 -7.85 -7.49 -17.10
C ILE A 70 -7.48 -7.92 -15.68
N GLU A 71 -6.45 -7.30 -15.10
CA GLU A 71 -6.06 -7.48 -13.71
C GLU A 71 -6.53 -6.28 -12.89
N VAL A 72 -7.45 -6.52 -11.94
CA VAL A 72 -7.97 -5.46 -11.07
C VAL A 72 -7.26 -5.50 -9.73
N GLY A 73 -6.50 -4.46 -9.45
CA GLY A 73 -5.71 -4.29 -8.23
C GLY A 73 -6.11 -3.08 -7.39
N TYR A 74 -5.41 -2.89 -6.28
CA TYR A 74 -5.59 -1.76 -5.38
C TYR A 74 -4.39 -0.81 -5.48
N VAL A 75 -4.55 0.41 -4.97
CA VAL A 75 -3.49 1.45 -5.05
C VAL A 75 -2.14 0.94 -4.54
N GLY A 76 -2.10 0.14 -3.47
CA GLY A 76 -0.86 -0.47 -2.96
C GLY A 76 -0.17 -1.44 -3.94
N MET A 77 -0.89 -1.92 -4.98
CA MET A 77 -0.31 -2.77 -6.03
C MET A 77 0.25 -1.98 -7.22
N LEU A 78 0.05 -0.65 -7.23
CA LEU A 78 0.44 0.19 -8.37
C LEU A 78 1.94 0.08 -8.67
N ASN A 79 2.78 0.07 -7.64
CA ASN A 79 4.23 -0.08 -7.80
C ASN A 79 4.60 -1.39 -8.50
N ARG A 80 3.85 -2.46 -8.25
CA ARG A 80 4.05 -3.76 -8.90
C ARG A 80 3.78 -3.72 -10.41
N PHE A 81 2.89 -2.84 -10.84
CA PHE A 81 2.56 -2.68 -12.25
C PHE A 81 3.48 -1.69 -12.95
N ILE A 82 3.87 -0.61 -12.27
CA ILE A 82 4.72 0.45 -12.85
C ILE A 82 6.20 0.02 -12.91
N ALA A 83 6.67 -0.70 -11.90
CA ALA A 83 8.07 -1.09 -11.76
C ALA A 83 8.18 -2.53 -11.20
N PRO A 84 7.74 -3.53 -11.97
CA PRO A 84 7.72 -4.93 -11.51
C PRO A 84 9.11 -5.45 -11.13
N GLU A 85 10.16 -4.91 -11.74
CA GLU A 85 11.55 -5.23 -11.44
C GLU A 85 12.01 -4.73 -10.05
N ARG A 86 11.30 -3.76 -9.48
CA ARG A 86 11.59 -3.20 -8.14
C ARG A 86 10.80 -3.88 -7.03
N VAL A 87 9.74 -4.60 -7.37
CA VAL A 87 8.94 -5.35 -6.41
C VAL A 87 9.48 -6.76 -6.34
N ALA A 88 10.36 -7.00 -5.39
CA ALA A 88 10.82 -8.36 -5.10
C ALA A 88 9.60 -9.24 -4.78
N THR A 89 9.53 -10.42 -5.39
CA THR A 89 8.54 -11.46 -5.05
C THR A 89 8.61 -11.83 -3.55
N ASP A 90 9.67 -11.40 -2.89
CA ASP A 90 10.03 -11.70 -1.52
C ASP A 90 10.36 -10.42 -0.74
N ASP A 91 9.41 -9.46 -0.72
CA ASP A 91 9.57 -8.19 -0.02
C ASP A 91 9.75 -8.40 1.49
N PRO A 92 10.93 -8.10 2.06
CA PRO A 92 11.22 -8.26 3.48
C PRO A 92 10.42 -7.28 4.34
N TRP A 93 9.88 -6.22 3.75
CA TRP A 93 9.06 -5.19 4.40
C TRP A 93 7.56 -5.47 4.30
N SER A 94 7.16 -6.60 3.72
CA SER A 94 5.75 -7.01 3.76
C SER A 94 5.28 -7.15 5.21
N ILE A 95 4.01 -6.81 5.47
CA ILE A 95 3.43 -6.84 6.82
C ILE A 95 3.62 -8.21 7.48
N ASP A 96 3.53 -9.31 6.73
CA ASP A 96 3.69 -10.66 7.28
C ASP A 96 5.13 -10.93 7.71
N ARG A 97 6.11 -10.49 6.93
CA ARG A 97 7.53 -10.63 7.28
C ARG A 97 7.95 -9.72 8.41
N MET A 98 7.52 -8.46 8.39
CA MET A 98 7.72 -7.57 9.53
C MET A 98 7.10 -8.16 10.80
N THR A 99 5.90 -8.74 10.72
CA THR A 99 5.25 -9.41 11.86
C THR A 99 6.12 -10.54 12.41
N ALA A 100 6.66 -11.41 11.54
CA ALA A 100 7.53 -12.49 11.97
C ALA A 100 8.83 -11.98 12.64
N ARG A 101 9.45 -10.94 12.07
CA ARG A 101 10.65 -10.32 12.65
C ARG A 101 10.37 -9.67 14.01
N LEU A 102 9.26 -8.94 14.14
CA LEU A 102 8.84 -8.33 15.40
C LEU A 102 8.57 -9.39 16.49
N LEU A 103 7.96 -10.52 16.14
CA LEU A 103 7.81 -11.64 17.06
C LEU A 103 9.16 -12.15 17.56
N THR A 104 10.16 -12.26 16.69
CA THR A 104 11.52 -12.64 17.06
C THR A 104 12.12 -11.60 18.02
N ILE A 105 12.01 -10.31 17.72
CA ILE A 105 12.49 -9.23 18.58
C ILE A 105 11.84 -9.31 19.97
N PHE A 106 10.53 -9.49 20.06
CA PHE A 106 9.82 -9.61 21.33
C PHE A 106 10.29 -10.83 22.14
N SER A 107 10.50 -11.97 21.46
CA SER A 107 10.97 -13.20 22.12
C SER A 107 12.40 -13.11 22.63
N GLN A 108 13.26 -12.35 21.95
CA GLN A 108 14.64 -12.11 22.35
C GLN A 108 14.76 -11.09 23.50
N ASN A 109 13.75 -10.24 23.68
CA ASN A 109 13.73 -9.18 24.69
C ASN A 109 12.54 -9.35 25.66
N PRO A 110 12.39 -10.49 26.37
CA PRO A 110 11.20 -10.80 27.15
C PRO A 110 10.98 -9.86 28.35
N ASN A 111 12.03 -9.18 28.82
CA ASN A 111 11.98 -8.25 29.96
C ASN A 111 11.88 -6.77 29.55
N HIS A 112 11.73 -6.48 28.26
CA HIS A 112 11.63 -5.10 27.80
C HIS A 112 10.25 -4.51 28.13
N VAL A 113 10.22 -3.52 28.99
CA VAL A 113 8.99 -2.96 29.61
C VAL A 113 7.97 -2.52 28.56
N TYR A 114 8.42 -1.82 27.52
CA TYR A 114 7.52 -1.36 26.44
C TYR A 114 6.94 -2.53 25.64
N TYR A 115 7.72 -3.60 25.38
CA TYR A 115 7.23 -4.75 24.64
C TYR A 115 6.22 -5.55 25.45
N GLN A 116 6.47 -5.73 26.76
CA GLN A 116 5.50 -6.37 27.65
C GLN A 116 4.17 -5.62 27.71
N ASP A 117 4.22 -4.31 27.92
CA ASP A 117 3.04 -3.45 27.94
C ASP A 117 2.28 -3.47 26.59
N LEU A 118 3.00 -3.43 25.47
CA LEU A 118 2.40 -3.54 24.15
C LEU A 118 1.72 -4.89 23.94
N ILE A 119 2.38 -5.99 24.32
CA ILE A 119 1.85 -7.36 24.21
C ILE A 119 0.60 -7.52 25.06
N GLU A 120 0.62 -7.03 26.29
CA GLU A 120 -0.53 -7.08 27.20
C GLU A 120 -1.71 -6.29 26.64
N ARG A 121 -1.51 -5.04 26.25
CA ARG A 121 -2.55 -4.18 25.64
C ARG A 121 -3.13 -4.74 24.35
N CYS A 122 -2.35 -5.48 23.59
CA CYS A 122 -2.81 -6.09 22.33
C CYS A 122 -3.44 -7.47 22.54
N GLY A 123 -3.34 -8.05 23.72
CA GLY A 123 -3.87 -9.40 24.02
C GLY A 123 -3.03 -10.51 23.40
N GLY A 124 -1.70 -10.32 23.35
CA GLY A 124 -0.73 -11.33 22.94
C GLY A 124 0.31 -10.86 21.93
N PRO A 125 1.45 -11.58 21.84
CA PRO A 125 2.60 -11.16 21.06
C PRO A 125 2.32 -11.08 19.55
N LEU A 126 1.55 -12.01 19.00
CA LEU A 126 1.21 -12.01 17.58
C LEU A 126 0.37 -10.78 17.18
N ARG A 127 -0.59 -10.43 18.03
CA ARG A 127 -1.44 -9.24 17.80
C ARG A 127 -0.64 -7.96 17.93
N ALA A 128 0.28 -7.89 18.89
CA ALA A 128 1.18 -6.77 19.07
C ALA A 128 2.11 -6.60 17.86
N ALA A 129 2.76 -7.67 17.41
CA ALA A 129 3.63 -7.67 16.25
C ALA A 129 2.88 -7.25 14.97
N ARG A 130 1.71 -7.83 14.73
CA ARG A 130 0.88 -7.46 13.57
C ARG A 130 0.45 -6.00 13.58
N ARG A 131 0.04 -5.50 14.75
CA ARG A 131 -0.35 -4.10 14.91
C ARG A 131 0.81 -3.13 14.68
N MET A 132 2.03 -3.49 15.11
CA MET A 132 3.21 -2.67 14.86
C MET A 132 3.67 -2.73 13.40
N ALA A 133 3.64 -3.91 12.78
CA ALA A 133 3.93 -4.06 11.35
C ALA A 133 2.99 -3.20 10.49
N ASP A 134 1.69 -3.28 10.73
CA ASP A 134 0.66 -2.47 10.05
C ASP A 134 0.84 -0.95 10.32
N ARG A 135 1.34 -0.57 11.48
CA ARG A 135 1.66 0.83 11.81
C ARG A 135 2.87 1.32 11.03
N PHE A 136 3.93 0.52 10.97
CA PHE A 136 5.15 0.87 10.23
C PHE A 136 4.91 0.93 8.72
N ASP A 137 4.13 0.01 8.16
CA ASP A 137 3.68 0.06 6.77
C ASP A 137 2.93 1.37 6.48
N ARG A 138 1.99 1.76 7.35
CA ARG A 138 1.31 3.06 7.21
C ARG A 138 2.24 4.26 7.34
N TYR A 139 3.26 4.19 8.17
CA TYR A 139 4.25 5.27 8.28
C TYR A 139 5.08 5.39 7.01
N ALA A 140 5.50 4.27 6.40
CA ALA A 140 6.21 4.28 5.14
C ALA A 140 5.41 4.97 4.03
N VAL A 141 4.08 4.73 3.96
CA VAL A 141 3.21 5.34 2.94
C VAL A 141 2.85 6.80 3.26
N ARG A 142 2.51 7.11 4.53
CA ARG A 142 1.95 8.43 4.89
C ARG A 142 2.98 9.42 5.38
N ARG A 143 4.13 8.95 5.84
CA ARG A 143 5.20 9.75 6.44
C ARG A 143 6.59 9.30 5.98
N PRO A 144 6.83 9.21 4.66
CA PRO A 144 8.09 8.68 4.15
C PRO A 144 9.30 9.46 4.68
N GLY A 145 9.21 10.78 4.79
CA GLY A 145 10.27 11.61 5.35
C GLY A 145 10.62 11.27 6.81
N MET A 146 9.64 10.85 7.62
CA MET A 146 9.86 10.39 8.98
C MET A 146 10.65 9.07 8.98
N ILE A 147 10.26 8.12 8.13
CA ILE A 147 10.95 6.83 8.03
C ILE A 147 12.41 7.01 7.58
N VAL A 148 12.64 7.84 6.58
CA VAL A 148 14.01 8.19 6.13
C VAL A 148 14.83 8.83 7.27
N ALA A 149 14.24 9.74 8.04
CA ALA A 149 14.90 10.34 9.20
C ALA A 149 15.21 9.30 10.29
N TRP A 150 14.29 8.37 10.55
CA TRP A 150 14.50 7.27 11.50
C TRP A 150 15.62 6.32 11.04
N GLU A 151 15.72 6.03 9.76
CA GLU A 151 16.82 5.25 9.20
C GLU A 151 18.18 5.95 9.39
N ASN A 152 18.18 7.28 9.32
CA ASN A 152 19.37 8.11 9.59
C ASN A 152 19.60 8.38 11.10
N GLY A 153 18.83 7.73 11.98
CA GLY A 153 18.99 7.84 13.43
C GLY A 153 18.36 9.09 14.05
N SER A 154 17.55 9.84 13.33
CA SER A 154 16.89 11.05 13.82
C SER A 154 15.49 10.77 14.32
N PRO A 155 15.21 10.86 15.64
CA PRO A 155 13.90 10.56 16.23
C PRO A 155 12.92 11.74 16.06
N ILE A 156 12.44 11.94 14.85
CA ILE A 156 11.51 13.03 14.50
C ILE A 156 10.16 12.49 14.10
N LEU A 157 9.12 13.30 14.32
CA LEU A 157 7.78 13.12 13.79
C LEU A 157 7.54 14.16 12.70
N THR A 158 7.22 13.71 11.50
CA THR A 158 6.72 14.61 10.44
C THR A 158 5.21 14.67 10.46
N ALA A 159 4.63 15.79 10.03
CA ALA A 159 3.19 15.85 9.74
C ALA A 159 2.82 14.79 8.70
N GLU A 160 1.61 14.27 8.76
CA GLU A 160 1.07 13.48 7.63
C GLU A 160 1.07 14.39 6.41
N SER A 161 1.45 13.87 5.24
CA SER A 161 1.42 14.63 3.99
C SER A 161 -0.04 14.98 3.70
N SER A 162 -0.47 16.11 4.21
CA SER A 162 -1.67 16.77 3.74
C SER A 162 -1.37 17.35 2.35
N THR A 163 -2.36 17.49 1.52
CA THR A 163 -2.30 18.07 0.17
C THR A 163 -1.74 19.51 0.13
N GLU A 164 -1.39 20.08 1.27
CA GLU A 164 -0.78 21.40 1.46
C GLU A 164 0.74 21.44 1.41
N VAL A 165 1.40 20.34 1.02
CA VAL A 165 2.88 20.27 0.88
C VAL A 165 3.36 21.00 -0.39
N LEU A 166 2.78 22.12 -0.75
CA LEU A 166 3.33 23.01 -1.78
C LEU A 166 4.36 24.00 -1.22
N ASP A 167 4.45 24.15 0.08
CA ASP A 167 5.47 24.96 0.73
C ASP A 167 6.35 24.08 1.61
N ASN A 168 7.61 23.94 1.24
CA ASN A 168 8.72 23.11 1.68
C ASN A 168 9.08 23.15 3.20
N GLU A 169 8.17 23.45 4.10
CA GLU A 169 8.39 23.35 5.54
C GLU A 169 7.62 22.16 6.12
N TYR A 170 8.26 20.99 6.07
CA TYR A 170 7.89 19.90 6.96
C TYR A 170 7.99 20.38 8.40
N VAL A 171 6.88 20.52 9.10
CA VAL A 171 6.91 20.74 10.54
C VAL A 171 7.47 19.46 11.17
N MET A 172 8.79 19.43 11.33
CA MET A 172 9.49 18.39 12.03
C MET A 172 9.42 18.65 13.52
N ARG A 173 8.94 17.68 14.28
CA ARG A 173 8.88 17.72 15.73
C ARG A 173 9.65 16.54 16.32
N ALA A 174 10.43 16.78 17.39
CA ALA A 174 11.03 15.69 18.16
C ALA A 174 9.92 14.72 18.67
N LEU A 175 10.25 13.44 18.71
CA LEU A 175 9.36 12.44 19.30
C LEU A 175 9.20 12.72 20.80
N SER A 176 7.98 12.52 21.31
CA SER A 176 7.74 12.50 22.75
C SER A 176 8.31 11.22 23.39
N ASN A 177 8.48 11.23 24.71
CA ASN A 177 8.93 10.05 25.46
C ASN A 177 8.03 8.82 25.24
N GLU A 178 6.75 9.02 24.97
CA GLU A 178 5.79 7.94 24.66
C GLU A 178 5.97 7.39 23.24
N GLN A 179 6.57 8.17 22.33
CA GLN A 179 6.78 7.81 20.94
C GLN A 179 8.18 7.21 20.69
N MET A 180 9.16 7.55 21.53
CA MET A 180 10.54 7.05 21.44
C MET A 180 10.63 5.52 21.32
N PRO A 181 9.87 4.72 22.10
CA PRO A 181 9.95 3.26 21.98
C PRO A 181 9.54 2.71 20.62
N GLN A 182 8.74 3.45 19.83
CA GLN A 182 8.42 3.05 18.45
C GLN A 182 9.60 3.27 17.51
N PHE A 183 10.37 4.35 17.72
CA PHE A 183 11.59 4.61 16.98
C PHE A 183 12.66 3.54 17.29
N ASP A 184 12.83 3.18 18.57
CA ASP A 184 13.78 2.15 18.99
C ASP A 184 13.40 0.79 18.38
N LEU A 185 12.10 0.41 18.45
CA LEU A 185 11.59 -0.82 17.83
C LEU A 185 11.77 -0.81 16.30
N TRP A 186 11.56 0.35 15.65
CA TRP A 186 11.84 0.48 14.22
C TRP A 186 13.31 0.22 13.90
N ARG A 187 14.22 0.77 14.68
CA ARG A 187 15.68 0.56 14.51
C ARG A 187 16.08 -0.90 14.69
N GLU A 188 15.51 -1.59 15.69
CA GLU A 188 15.74 -3.02 15.87
C GLU A 188 15.20 -3.82 14.67
N LEU A 189 13.99 -3.51 14.20
CA LEU A 189 13.42 -4.13 13.01
C LEU A 189 14.28 -3.87 11.78
N ARG A 190 14.73 -2.64 11.59
CA ARG A 190 15.59 -2.24 10.48
C ARG A 190 16.93 -2.97 10.50
N ALA A 191 17.52 -3.13 11.67
CA ALA A 191 18.76 -3.91 11.84
C ALA A 191 18.59 -5.40 11.56
N ALA A 192 17.39 -5.93 11.80
CA ALA A 192 17.04 -7.33 11.52
C ALA A 192 16.71 -7.58 10.03
N ILE A 193 16.50 -6.53 9.25
CA ILE A 193 16.20 -6.58 7.81
C ILE A 193 17.37 -5.92 7.07
N ASP A 194 18.20 -6.74 6.41
CA ASP A 194 19.41 -6.27 5.71
C ASP A 194 19.12 -5.62 4.33
N GLN A 195 18.01 -4.93 4.22
CA GLN A 195 17.61 -4.22 3.02
C GLN A 195 16.96 -2.88 3.41
N PRO A 196 17.20 -1.78 2.64
CA PRO A 196 16.57 -0.50 2.94
C PRO A 196 15.04 -0.63 2.89
N SER A 197 14.36 0.13 3.76
CA SER A 197 12.92 0.29 3.63
C SER A 197 12.60 1.08 2.36
N TRP A 198 11.41 0.88 1.81
CA TRP A 198 10.96 1.68 0.68
C TRP A 198 10.79 3.14 1.11
N PRO A 199 11.35 4.10 0.34
CA PRO A 199 11.01 5.50 0.50
C PRO A 199 9.60 5.78 -0.01
#